data_03be77898b8ac713be9d28253c94873b
#
_entry.id   03be77898b8ac713be9d28253c94873b
#
_cell.length_a   1.000
_cell.length_b   1.000
_cell.length_c   1.000
_cell.angle_alpha   90.00
_cell.angle_beta   90.00
_cell.angle_gamma   90.00
#
_symmetry.space_group_name_H-M   'P 1'
#
loop_
_entity.id
_entity.type
_entity.pdbx_description
1 polymer ?
#
loop_
_entity_poly.entity_id
_entity_poly.type
_entity_poly.pdbx_seq_one_letter_code
_entity_poly.pdbx_strand_id
1 'polypeptide(L)'
;MHTCNAPRLDARLAAAYDFVRPGHAAADIGCDHGKLSAALAGSGRCPLVLACDLRPGPLEKARVTCAPYGDKVQFRLGSGLAVLAPGEAEDIIIAGMGAETIIEILEAAPWVFDARYNLVLVPATKHSILRRWLARRGFALRGETLCQAAGRWYAVMNAQYTGDAREPDGLYCLTGLTQGQPGCADYYAVQNAKLKKYRLGLPDGAEKDAVGALIAELDRLAAG
;
A
#
# COMPACT_ATOMS: atom_id res chain seq x y z
N MET A 1 -29.76 20.33 -2.29
CA MET A 1 -28.49 19.72 -1.85
C MET A 1 -28.22 18.58 -2.78
N HIS A 2 -27.28 18.72 -3.76
CA HIS A 2 -26.88 17.62 -4.62
C HIS A 2 -26.04 16.68 -3.77
N THR A 3 -26.55 15.50 -3.45
CA THR A 3 -25.76 14.38 -2.92
C THR A 3 -24.78 13.98 -4.02
N CYS A 4 -23.59 14.55 -3.98
CA CYS A 4 -22.52 14.16 -4.88
C CYS A 4 -22.14 12.73 -4.55
N ASN A 5 -22.54 11.81 -5.42
CA ASN A 5 -22.30 10.37 -5.21
C ASN A 5 -20.80 10.13 -5.40
N ALA A 6 -20.07 9.89 -4.30
CA ALA A 6 -18.64 9.59 -4.35
C ALA A 6 -18.39 8.39 -5.27
N PRO A 7 -17.31 8.37 -6.05
CA PRO A 7 -17.05 7.28 -6.97
C PRO A 7 -16.90 5.95 -6.22
N ARG A 8 -17.45 4.88 -6.80
CA ARG A 8 -17.32 3.54 -6.24
C ARG A 8 -15.85 3.10 -6.26
N LEU A 9 -15.31 2.81 -5.08
CA LEU A 9 -13.97 2.25 -4.92
C LEU A 9 -13.99 0.74 -5.15
N ASP A 10 -12.94 0.20 -5.76
CA ASP A 10 -12.68 -1.23 -5.71
C ASP A 10 -12.21 -1.65 -4.31
N ALA A 11 -12.16 -2.95 -4.03
CA ALA A 11 -11.85 -3.46 -2.70
C ALA A 11 -10.49 -2.96 -2.15
N ARG A 12 -9.46 -2.81 -3.00
CA ARG A 12 -8.12 -2.34 -2.59
C ARG A 12 -8.13 -0.85 -2.22
N LEU A 13 -8.84 -0.02 -2.98
CA LEU A 13 -8.97 1.41 -2.68
C LEU A 13 -9.90 1.65 -1.49
N ALA A 14 -10.93 0.81 -1.31
CA ALA A 14 -11.78 0.85 -0.13
C ALA A 14 -10.98 0.52 1.14
N ALA A 15 -10.19 -0.55 1.12
CA ALA A 15 -9.30 -0.88 2.24
C ALA A 15 -8.23 0.21 2.50
N ALA A 16 -7.70 0.84 1.45
CA ALA A 16 -6.79 1.98 1.61
C ALA A 16 -7.50 3.19 2.24
N TYR A 17 -8.72 3.49 1.79
CA TYR A 17 -9.55 4.55 2.38
C TYR A 17 -9.74 4.37 3.88
N ASP A 18 -9.99 3.14 4.34
CA ASP A 18 -10.24 2.83 5.76
C ASP A 18 -9.02 3.12 6.65
N PHE A 19 -7.80 2.98 6.12
CA PHE A 19 -6.56 3.31 6.84
C PHE A 19 -6.20 4.79 6.88
N VAL A 20 -6.83 5.64 6.05
CA VAL A 20 -6.60 7.09 6.10
C VAL A 20 -7.25 7.66 7.35
N ARG A 21 -6.52 8.44 8.14
CA ARG A 21 -7.00 9.01 9.39
C ARG A 21 -8.01 10.15 9.15
N PRO A 22 -9.17 10.16 9.81
CA PRO A 22 -10.10 11.28 9.71
C PRO A 22 -9.49 12.58 10.25
N GLY A 23 -9.76 13.70 9.57
CA GLY A 23 -9.33 15.04 9.98
C GLY A 23 -7.91 15.41 9.59
N HIS A 24 -7.13 14.50 8.98
CA HIS A 24 -5.79 14.77 8.49
C HIS A 24 -5.80 15.08 6.99
N ALA A 25 -4.84 15.90 6.55
CA ALA A 25 -4.58 16.09 5.13
C ALA A 25 -3.93 14.84 4.54
N ALA A 26 -4.36 14.44 3.34
CA ALA A 26 -3.86 13.24 2.67
C ALA A 26 -3.21 13.56 1.33
N ALA A 27 -2.17 12.81 0.96
CA ALA A 27 -1.56 12.83 -0.36
C ALA A 27 -1.78 11.48 -1.06
N ASP A 28 -2.44 11.49 -2.21
CA ASP A 28 -2.71 10.33 -3.07
C ASP A 28 -1.69 10.32 -4.20
N ILE A 29 -0.63 9.52 -4.05
CA ILE A 29 0.52 9.46 -4.95
C ILE A 29 0.29 8.43 -6.06
N GLY A 30 0.25 8.88 -7.30
CA GLY A 30 -0.21 8.10 -8.45
C GLY A 30 -1.74 8.01 -8.44
N CYS A 31 -2.40 9.15 -8.26
CA CYS A 31 -3.86 9.22 -8.07
C CYS A 31 -4.68 8.71 -9.26
N ASP A 32 -4.04 8.50 -10.43
CA ASP A 32 -4.66 8.00 -11.67
C ASP A 32 -5.92 8.82 -12.01
N HIS A 33 -7.10 8.24 -11.96
CA HIS A 33 -8.38 8.92 -12.23
C HIS A 33 -8.98 9.63 -11.00
N GLY A 34 -8.26 9.75 -9.88
CA GLY A 34 -8.67 10.48 -8.68
C GLY A 34 -9.82 9.87 -7.90
N LYS A 35 -10.14 8.58 -8.07
CA LYS A 35 -11.27 7.94 -7.38
C LYS A 35 -11.12 7.96 -5.86
N LEU A 36 -9.92 7.64 -5.36
CA LEU A 36 -9.64 7.65 -3.92
C LEU A 36 -9.65 9.09 -3.39
N SER A 37 -8.98 10.00 -4.10
CA SER A 37 -8.96 11.44 -3.77
C SER A 37 -10.39 12.00 -3.67
N ALA A 38 -11.25 11.69 -4.63
CA ALA A 38 -12.65 12.11 -4.64
C ALA A 38 -13.46 11.52 -3.47
N ALA A 39 -13.23 10.26 -3.13
CA ALA A 39 -13.90 9.60 -2.00
C ALA A 39 -13.49 10.23 -0.66
N LEU A 40 -12.18 10.50 -0.45
CA LEU A 40 -11.65 11.13 0.75
C LEU A 40 -12.19 12.55 0.94
N ALA A 41 -12.20 13.37 -0.11
CA ALA A 41 -12.72 14.73 -0.06
C ALA A 41 -14.25 14.77 0.06
N GLY A 42 -14.94 13.89 -0.68
CA GLY A 42 -16.40 13.86 -0.74
C GLY A 42 -17.07 13.37 0.55
N SER A 43 -16.45 12.45 1.25
CA SER A 43 -16.92 12.00 2.57
C SER A 43 -16.61 12.99 3.70
N GLY A 44 -15.73 13.97 3.45
CA GLY A 44 -15.22 14.86 4.49
C GLY A 44 -14.19 14.18 5.41
N ARG A 45 -13.67 12.99 5.04
CA ARG A 45 -12.65 12.28 5.82
C ARG A 45 -11.36 13.10 5.94
N CYS A 46 -10.95 13.73 4.82
CA CYS A 46 -9.80 14.62 4.77
C CYS A 46 -10.24 16.07 4.50
N PRO A 47 -9.72 17.07 5.25
CA PRO A 47 -9.98 18.47 4.96
C PRO A 47 -9.32 18.92 3.66
N LEU A 48 -8.21 18.29 3.29
CA LEU A 48 -7.46 18.53 2.07
C LEU A 48 -6.90 17.21 1.53
N VAL A 49 -6.98 17.01 0.21
CA VAL A 49 -6.36 15.90 -0.52
C VAL A 49 -5.44 16.45 -1.60
N LEU A 50 -4.17 16.06 -1.58
CA LEU A 50 -3.19 16.36 -2.61
C LEU A 50 -3.15 15.19 -3.59
N ALA A 51 -3.81 15.33 -4.73
CA ALA A 51 -3.86 14.33 -5.79
C ALA A 51 -2.65 14.51 -6.71
N CYS A 52 -1.70 13.58 -6.68
CA CYS A 52 -0.42 13.66 -7.36
C CYS A 52 -0.31 12.58 -8.43
N ASP A 53 0.17 12.91 -9.63
CA ASP A 53 0.50 11.93 -10.67
C ASP A 53 1.69 12.42 -11.50
N LEU A 54 2.49 11.48 -12.00
CA LEU A 54 3.62 11.78 -12.88
C LEU A 54 3.17 12.21 -14.27
N ARG A 55 1.99 11.74 -14.71
CA ARG A 55 1.50 11.92 -16.07
C ARG A 55 0.35 12.92 -16.12
N PRO A 56 0.36 13.86 -17.08
CA PRO A 56 -0.69 14.87 -17.17
C PRO A 56 -2.07 14.27 -17.53
N GLY A 57 -2.12 13.22 -18.36
CA GLY A 57 -3.39 12.63 -18.79
C GLY A 57 -4.24 12.04 -17.67
N PRO A 58 -3.70 11.15 -16.79
CA PRO A 58 -4.38 10.70 -15.59
C PRO A 58 -4.79 11.84 -14.66
N LEU A 59 -3.89 12.80 -14.44
CA LEU A 59 -4.17 13.94 -13.55
C LEU A 59 -5.33 14.80 -14.06
N GLU A 60 -5.49 14.96 -15.37
CA GLU A 60 -6.62 15.69 -15.96
C GLU A 60 -7.94 14.94 -15.72
N LYS A 61 -7.94 13.61 -15.83
CA LYS A 61 -9.10 12.79 -15.50
C LYS A 61 -9.44 12.90 -14.00
N ALA A 62 -8.42 12.97 -13.13
CA ALA A 62 -8.62 13.20 -11.70
C ALA A 62 -9.27 14.56 -11.45
N ARG A 63 -8.89 15.63 -12.18
CA ARG A 63 -9.56 16.94 -12.09
C ARG A 63 -11.06 16.85 -12.38
N VAL A 64 -11.43 16.12 -13.44
CA VAL A 64 -12.85 15.90 -13.77
C VAL A 64 -13.56 15.12 -12.68
N THR A 65 -12.97 14.04 -12.18
CA THR A 65 -13.56 13.21 -11.11
C THR A 65 -13.75 13.99 -9.81
N CYS A 66 -12.79 14.85 -9.47
CA CYS A 66 -12.80 15.61 -8.21
C CYS A 66 -13.45 16.98 -8.31
N ALA A 67 -13.85 17.44 -9.50
CA ALA A 67 -14.47 18.75 -9.71
C ALA A 67 -15.61 19.11 -8.72
N PRO A 68 -16.49 18.17 -8.31
CA PRO A 68 -17.55 18.46 -7.36
C PRO A 68 -17.07 18.86 -5.95
N TYR A 69 -15.80 18.62 -5.61
CA TYR A 69 -15.26 18.83 -4.26
C TYR A 69 -14.45 20.11 -4.11
N GLY A 70 -14.26 20.87 -5.21
CA GLY A 70 -13.63 22.20 -5.22
C GLY A 70 -12.25 22.20 -4.61
N ASP A 71 -11.96 23.18 -3.77
CA ASP A 71 -10.64 23.42 -3.17
C ASP A 71 -10.18 22.35 -2.17
N LYS A 72 -11.04 21.37 -1.85
CA LYS A 72 -10.65 20.23 -1.01
C LYS A 72 -9.68 19.29 -1.70
N VAL A 73 -9.54 19.36 -3.04
CA VAL A 73 -8.59 18.56 -3.81
C VAL A 73 -7.66 19.47 -4.60
N GLN A 74 -6.38 19.39 -4.31
CA GLN A 74 -5.32 20.07 -5.06
C GLN A 74 -4.56 19.06 -5.91
N PHE A 75 -4.12 19.47 -7.10
CA PHE A 75 -3.48 18.58 -8.08
C PHE A 75 -2.02 18.97 -8.28
N ARG A 76 -1.13 17.99 -8.21
CA ARG A 76 0.31 18.15 -8.38
C ARG A 76 0.82 17.24 -9.50
N LEU A 77 1.43 17.81 -10.54
CA LEU A 77 2.09 17.06 -11.60
C LEU A 77 3.57 16.86 -11.23
N GLY A 78 4.01 15.61 -11.13
CA GLY A 78 5.42 15.27 -10.91
C GLY A 78 5.61 13.90 -10.29
N SER A 79 6.87 13.58 -9.94
CA SER A 79 7.28 12.23 -9.54
C SER A 79 7.18 12.01 -8.03
N GLY A 80 6.38 11.02 -7.64
CA GLY A 80 6.33 10.52 -6.27
C GLY A 80 6.08 11.63 -5.25
N LEU A 81 6.89 11.65 -4.20
CA LEU A 81 6.81 12.63 -3.11
C LEU A 81 7.59 13.94 -3.37
N ALA A 82 8.31 14.04 -4.51
CA ALA A 82 9.08 15.24 -4.83
C ALA A 82 8.20 16.48 -5.08
N VAL A 83 6.89 16.29 -5.27
CA VAL A 83 5.92 17.38 -5.49
C VAL A 83 5.31 17.90 -4.20
N LEU A 84 5.73 17.38 -3.05
CA LEU A 84 5.23 17.73 -1.72
C LEU A 84 6.34 18.32 -0.87
N ALA A 85 6.00 19.33 -0.08
CA ALA A 85 6.84 19.75 1.03
C ALA A 85 6.54 18.92 2.29
N PRO A 86 7.53 18.69 3.18
CA PRO A 86 7.28 18.05 4.46
C PRO A 86 6.17 18.75 5.25
N GLY A 87 5.19 17.99 5.74
CA GLY A 87 4.08 18.50 6.55
C GLY A 87 2.86 19.03 5.76
N GLU A 88 2.88 19.05 4.41
CA GLU A 88 1.68 19.41 3.63
C GLU A 88 0.56 18.36 3.73
N ALA A 89 0.91 17.09 3.94
CA ALA A 89 -0.01 16.02 4.24
C ALA A 89 0.63 15.07 5.25
N GLU A 90 -0.17 14.53 6.15
CA GLU A 90 0.29 13.57 7.17
C GLU A 90 -0.04 12.13 6.80
N ASP A 91 -1.06 11.92 5.98
CA ASP A 91 -1.42 10.61 5.44
C ASP A 91 -0.94 10.51 3.99
N ILE A 92 -0.01 9.58 3.76
CA ILE A 92 0.62 9.36 2.45
C ILE A 92 0.12 8.04 1.89
N ILE A 93 -0.63 8.10 0.80
CA ILE A 93 -1.17 6.93 0.13
C ILE A 93 -0.38 6.69 -1.17
N ILE A 94 0.12 5.45 -1.36
CA ILE A 94 0.76 5.01 -2.59
C ILE A 94 0.10 3.70 -3.02
N ALA A 95 -0.74 3.77 -4.06
CA ALA A 95 -1.55 2.63 -4.47
C ALA A 95 -1.33 2.23 -5.92
N GLY A 96 -1.29 0.92 -6.18
CA GLY A 96 -1.27 0.37 -7.55
C GLY A 96 0.11 0.35 -8.22
N MET A 97 1.18 0.61 -7.48
CA MET A 97 2.57 0.53 -7.95
C MET A 97 3.24 -0.77 -7.48
N GLY A 98 4.32 -1.20 -8.14
CA GLY A 98 5.17 -2.31 -7.65
C GLY A 98 5.87 -1.94 -6.35
N ALA A 99 6.23 -2.96 -5.54
CA ALA A 99 6.91 -2.71 -4.26
C ALA A 99 8.22 -1.93 -4.43
N GLU A 100 9.00 -2.21 -5.47
CA GLU A 100 10.25 -1.50 -5.73
C GLU A 100 10.01 -0.01 -5.99
N THR A 101 9.02 0.33 -6.81
CA THR A 101 8.65 1.73 -7.07
C THR A 101 8.18 2.44 -5.81
N ILE A 102 7.40 1.77 -4.94
CA ILE A 102 7.00 2.33 -3.65
C ILE A 102 8.24 2.62 -2.79
N ILE A 103 9.17 1.68 -2.73
CA ILE A 103 10.44 1.82 -1.99
C ILE A 103 11.26 3.01 -2.51
N GLU A 104 11.44 3.11 -3.83
CA GLU A 104 12.17 4.22 -4.47
C GLU A 104 11.54 5.58 -4.13
N ILE A 105 10.20 5.68 -4.15
CA ILE A 105 9.47 6.91 -3.79
C ILE A 105 9.71 7.28 -2.32
N LEU A 106 9.67 6.30 -1.41
CA LEU A 106 9.88 6.55 0.02
C LEU A 106 11.35 6.88 0.34
N GLU A 107 12.31 6.24 -0.31
CA GLU A 107 13.74 6.52 -0.13
C GLU A 107 14.14 7.91 -0.66
N ALA A 108 13.48 8.37 -1.72
CA ALA A 108 13.69 9.71 -2.26
C ALA A 108 13.14 10.83 -1.36
N ALA A 109 12.37 10.50 -0.32
CA ALA A 109 11.74 11.45 0.59
C ALA A 109 12.05 11.12 2.06
N PRO A 110 13.29 11.33 2.54
CA PRO A 110 13.70 10.95 3.91
C PRO A 110 12.83 11.56 5.03
N TRP A 111 12.12 12.62 4.74
CA TRP A 111 11.22 13.28 5.69
C TRP A 111 10.02 12.40 6.11
N VAL A 112 9.67 11.35 5.35
CA VAL A 112 8.62 10.39 5.75
C VAL A 112 9.05 9.44 6.87
N PHE A 113 10.34 9.41 7.21
CA PHE A 113 10.89 8.65 8.34
C PHE A 113 10.66 9.39 9.67
N ASP A 114 9.40 9.70 9.94
CA ASP A 114 8.94 10.40 11.14
C ASP A 114 7.58 9.83 11.54
N ALA A 115 7.36 9.64 12.83
CA ALA A 115 6.16 9.01 13.39
C ALA A 115 4.85 9.79 13.12
N ARG A 116 4.93 11.07 12.71
CA ARG A 116 3.74 11.86 12.33
C ARG A 116 3.04 11.32 11.09
N TYR A 117 3.80 10.72 10.15
CA TYR A 117 3.27 10.24 8.89
C TYR A 117 2.65 8.86 9.01
N ASN A 118 1.47 8.73 8.43
CA ASN A 118 0.73 7.50 8.26
C ASN A 118 0.87 7.05 6.80
N LEU A 119 1.57 5.95 6.57
CA LEU A 119 1.76 5.42 5.23
C LEU A 119 0.68 4.37 4.94
N VAL A 120 -0.07 4.56 3.86
CA VAL A 120 -1.05 3.60 3.33
C VAL A 120 -0.54 3.09 2.00
N LEU A 121 -0.01 1.87 1.99
CA LEU A 121 0.71 1.31 0.86
C LEU A 121 -0.06 0.13 0.26
N VAL A 122 -0.33 0.20 -1.04
CA VAL A 122 -1.07 -0.84 -1.78
C VAL A 122 -0.19 -1.38 -2.92
N PRO A 123 0.80 -2.22 -2.60
CA PRO A 123 1.67 -2.79 -3.62
C PRO A 123 0.89 -3.70 -4.58
N ALA A 124 1.06 -3.50 -5.89
CA ALA A 124 0.47 -4.36 -6.91
C ALA A 124 1.17 -5.71 -7.01
N THR A 125 2.44 -5.78 -6.59
CA THR A 125 3.30 -6.98 -6.65
C THR A 125 4.34 -6.97 -5.54
N LYS A 126 4.93 -8.15 -5.25
CA LYS A 126 6.10 -8.30 -4.38
C LYS A 126 5.90 -7.78 -2.93
N HIS A 127 4.74 -8.10 -2.35
CA HIS A 127 4.36 -7.69 -0.99
C HIS A 127 5.44 -8.01 0.06
N SER A 128 6.08 -9.17 -0.05
CA SER A 128 7.14 -9.61 0.87
C SER A 128 8.39 -8.72 0.84
N ILE A 129 8.72 -8.17 -0.33
CA ILE A 129 9.84 -7.24 -0.47
C ILE A 129 9.54 -5.94 0.27
N LEU A 130 8.32 -5.41 0.12
CA LEU A 130 7.92 -4.18 0.80
C LEU A 130 7.90 -4.36 2.33
N ARG A 131 7.32 -5.47 2.84
CA ARG A 131 7.32 -5.75 4.29
C ARG A 131 8.73 -5.86 4.86
N ARG A 132 9.64 -6.53 4.15
CA ARG A 132 11.06 -6.64 4.56
C ARG A 132 11.72 -5.27 4.60
N TRP A 133 11.54 -4.47 3.56
CA TRP A 133 12.11 -3.13 3.49
C TRP A 133 11.58 -2.25 4.64
N LEU A 134 10.26 -2.23 4.86
CA LEU A 134 9.64 -1.47 5.95
C LEU A 134 10.28 -1.82 7.31
N ALA A 135 10.38 -3.13 7.64
CA ALA A 135 10.96 -3.57 8.89
C ALA A 135 12.44 -3.18 9.04
N ARG A 136 13.23 -3.34 7.97
CA ARG A 136 14.65 -2.95 7.96
C ARG A 136 14.87 -1.45 8.10
N ARG A 137 13.91 -0.65 7.62
CA ARG A 137 13.97 0.82 7.66
C ARG A 137 13.33 1.42 8.91
N GLY A 138 12.92 0.59 9.87
CA GLY A 138 12.34 1.04 11.13
C GLY A 138 10.87 1.45 11.05
N PHE A 139 10.13 0.94 10.04
CA PHE A 139 8.68 1.07 9.98
C PHE A 139 8.01 -0.16 10.58
N ALA A 140 6.97 0.06 11.39
CA ALA A 140 6.09 -0.99 11.88
C ALA A 140 4.76 -0.97 11.09
N LEU A 141 4.25 -2.15 10.75
CA LEU A 141 2.87 -2.28 10.30
C LEU A 141 1.94 -2.07 11.49
N ARG A 142 1.02 -1.12 11.37
CA ARG A 142 -0.05 -0.82 12.34
C ARG A 142 -1.32 -1.57 12.01
N GLY A 143 -1.48 -1.95 10.76
CA GLY A 143 -2.58 -2.75 10.24
C GLY A 143 -2.26 -3.26 8.84
N GLU A 144 -2.96 -4.30 8.46
CA GLU A 144 -2.89 -4.84 7.12
C GLU A 144 -4.23 -5.50 6.79
N THR A 145 -4.70 -5.33 5.55
CA THR A 145 -5.97 -5.90 5.09
C THR A 145 -5.77 -6.63 3.78
N LEU A 146 -6.24 -7.89 3.72
CA LEU A 146 -6.30 -8.65 2.48
C LEU A 146 -7.57 -8.31 1.70
N CYS A 147 -7.45 -8.16 0.40
CA CYS A 147 -8.59 -8.02 -0.49
C CYS A 147 -8.29 -8.57 -1.88
N GLN A 148 -9.34 -8.83 -2.63
CA GLN A 148 -9.24 -9.20 -4.04
C GLN A 148 -9.79 -8.07 -4.92
N ALA A 149 -9.06 -7.75 -5.98
CA ALA A 149 -9.50 -6.85 -7.03
C ALA A 149 -8.99 -7.36 -8.39
N ALA A 150 -9.84 -7.37 -9.41
CA ALA A 150 -9.51 -7.84 -10.75
C ALA A 150 -8.83 -9.24 -10.75
N GLY A 151 -9.32 -10.17 -9.93
CA GLY A 151 -8.79 -11.54 -9.83
C GLY A 151 -7.42 -11.68 -9.17
N ARG A 152 -6.93 -10.65 -8.49
CA ARG A 152 -5.62 -10.66 -7.80
C ARG A 152 -5.78 -10.36 -6.31
N TRP A 153 -4.91 -10.96 -5.51
CA TRP A 153 -4.76 -10.64 -4.10
C TRP A 153 -3.90 -9.41 -3.90
N TYR A 154 -4.36 -8.54 -3.03
CA TYR A 154 -3.64 -7.36 -2.53
C TYR A 154 -3.53 -7.44 -1.00
N ALA A 155 -2.41 -6.98 -0.49
CA ALA A 155 -2.21 -6.69 0.92
C ALA A 155 -2.10 -5.17 1.05
N VAL A 156 -3.13 -4.55 1.60
CA VAL A 156 -3.15 -3.11 1.89
C VAL A 156 -2.49 -2.90 3.23
N MET A 157 -1.38 -2.20 3.27
CA MET A 157 -0.51 -2.04 4.43
C MET A 157 -0.66 -0.64 5.02
N ASN A 158 -0.90 -0.56 6.31
CA ASN A 158 -0.78 0.67 7.07
C ASN A 158 0.51 0.64 7.88
N ALA A 159 1.44 1.55 7.61
CA ALA A 159 2.76 1.57 8.21
C ALA A 159 3.09 2.93 8.83
N GLN A 160 3.88 2.90 9.91
CA GLN A 160 4.35 4.11 10.61
C GLN A 160 5.81 3.93 11.01
N TYR A 161 6.59 4.98 10.90
CA TYR A 161 7.97 4.99 11.35
C TYR A 161 8.05 4.95 12.88
N THR A 162 8.86 4.02 13.42
CA THR A 162 9.11 3.87 14.87
C THR A 162 10.57 4.03 15.23
N GLY A 163 11.46 3.97 14.24
CA GLY A 163 12.90 3.90 14.44
C GLY A 163 13.44 2.49 14.75
N ASP A 164 12.56 1.52 15.03
CA ASP A 164 12.94 0.14 15.41
C ASP A 164 13.26 -0.71 14.18
N ALA A 165 14.45 -0.50 13.63
CA ALA A 165 14.92 -1.28 12.48
C ALA A 165 15.25 -2.72 12.91
N ARG A 166 14.71 -3.71 12.16
CA ARG A 166 14.94 -5.13 12.44
C ARG A 166 15.00 -5.95 11.16
N GLU A 167 15.69 -7.08 11.21
CA GLU A 167 15.58 -8.10 10.17
C GLU A 167 14.35 -8.97 10.43
N PRO A 168 13.34 -8.92 9.58
CA PRO A 168 12.15 -9.76 9.75
C PRO A 168 12.43 -11.18 9.26
N ASP A 169 11.79 -12.16 9.88
CA ASP A 169 11.83 -13.54 9.37
C ASP A 169 11.10 -13.68 8.01
N GLY A 170 11.36 -14.81 7.35
CA GLY A 170 10.80 -15.06 6.03
C GLY A 170 9.29 -15.24 6.05
N LEU A 171 8.74 -15.81 7.11
CA LEU A 171 7.31 -16.03 7.24
C LEU A 171 6.56 -14.70 7.39
N TYR A 172 7.03 -13.82 8.27
CA TYR A 172 6.46 -12.47 8.41
C TYR A 172 6.49 -11.72 7.07
N CYS A 173 7.57 -11.82 6.30
CA CYS A 173 7.63 -11.18 4.99
C CYS A 173 6.51 -11.67 4.04
N LEU A 174 6.14 -12.95 4.13
CA LEU A 174 5.13 -13.56 3.27
C LEU A 174 3.70 -13.30 3.75
N THR A 175 3.48 -13.37 5.05
CA THR A 175 2.15 -13.32 5.68
C THR A 175 1.78 -11.94 6.22
N GLY A 176 2.75 -11.17 6.74
CA GLY A 176 2.48 -9.90 7.41
C GLY A 176 1.57 -10.08 8.63
N LEU A 177 0.59 -9.19 8.75
CA LEU A 177 -0.45 -9.20 9.79
C LEU A 177 -1.79 -9.79 9.28
N THR A 178 -1.72 -10.72 8.32
CA THR A 178 -2.93 -11.19 7.62
C THR A 178 -3.49 -12.52 8.14
N GLN A 179 -2.83 -13.13 9.13
CA GLN A 179 -3.29 -14.38 9.71
C GLN A 179 -4.68 -14.24 10.34
N GLY A 180 -5.56 -15.20 10.06
CA GLY A 180 -6.94 -15.19 10.55
C GLY A 180 -7.90 -14.27 9.77
N GLN A 181 -7.40 -13.52 8.78
CA GLN A 181 -8.29 -12.71 7.95
C GLN A 181 -9.02 -13.57 6.90
N PRO A 182 -10.21 -13.16 6.46
CA PRO A 182 -10.91 -13.83 5.38
C PRO A 182 -10.04 -13.94 4.13
N GLY A 183 -9.90 -15.15 3.59
CA GLY A 183 -9.09 -15.42 2.39
C GLY A 183 -7.57 -15.51 2.62
N CYS A 184 -7.08 -15.48 3.86
CA CYS A 184 -5.66 -15.62 4.13
C CYS A 184 -5.10 -16.96 3.62
N ALA A 185 -5.85 -18.05 3.72
CA ALA A 185 -5.45 -19.36 3.19
C ALA A 185 -5.18 -19.32 1.68
N ASP A 186 -6.09 -18.73 0.90
CA ASP A 186 -5.93 -18.57 -0.54
C ASP A 186 -4.76 -17.65 -0.89
N TYR A 187 -4.61 -16.55 -0.14
CA TYR A 187 -3.46 -15.67 -0.30
C TYR A 187 -2.14 -16.39 -0.03
N TYR A 188 -2.07 -17.21 1.02
CA TYR A 188 -0.87 -18.00 1.35
C TYR A 188 -0.60 -19.09 0.30
N ALA A 189 -1.64 -19.72 -0.22
CA ALA A 189 -1.50 -20.67 -1.34
C ALA A 189 -0.85 -20.02 -2.58
N VAL A 190 -1.24 -18.79 -2.91
CA VAL A 190 -0.62 -18.01 -4.00
C VAL A 190 0.86 -17.69 -3.70
N GLN A 191 1.21 -17.31 -2.46
CA GLN A 191 2.62 -17.07 -2.08
C GLN A 191 3.43 -18.38 -2.13
N ASN A 192 2.82 -19.47 -1.64
CA ASN A 192 3.46 -20.78 -1.63
C ASN A 192 3.75 -21.31 -3.05
N ALA A 193 2.81 -21.14 -3.99
CA ALA A 193 3.04 -21.52 -5.38
C ALA A 193 4.26 -20.79 -6.00
N LYS A 194 4.44 -19.50 -5.65
CA LYS A 194 5.63 -18.73 -6.07
C LYS A 194 6.91 -19.27 -5.45
N LEU A 195 6.90 -19.60 -4.15
CA LEU A 195 8.06 -20.20 -3.46
C LEU A 195 8.41 -21.56 -4.01
N LYS A 196 7.41 -22.43 -4.27
CA LYS A 196 7.62 -23.75 -4.89
C LYS A 196 8.30 -23.60 -6.24
N LYS A 197 7.86 -22.65 -7.08
CA LYS A 197 8.51 -22.35 -8.36
C LYS A 197 9.95 -21.84 -8.18
N TYR A 198 10.18 -20.93 -7.25
CA TYR A 198 11.50 -20.39 -6.94
C TYR A 198 12.46 -21.50 -6.49
N ARG A 199 12.01 -22.37 -5.57
CA ARG A 199 12.78 -23.49 -5.03
C ARG A 199 13.27 -24.46 -6.11
N LEU A 200 12.51 -24.68 -7.19
CA LEU A 200 12.91 -25.55 -8.30
C LEU A 200 14.15 -25.04 -9.04
N GLY A 201 14.39 -23.75 -9.06
CA GLY A 201 15.56 -23.15 -9.71
C GLY A 201 16.79 -23.03 -8.81
N LEU A 202 16.68 -23.40 -7.50
CA LEU A 202 17.79 -23.31 -6.58
C LEU A 202 18.67 -24.57 -6.60
N PRO A 203 20.00 -24.40 -6.50
CA PRO A 203 20.91 -25.53 -6.24
C PRO A 203 20.66 -26.12 -4.85
N ASP A 204 21.06 -27.38 -4.63
CA ASP A 204 20.96 -27.99 -3.30
C ASP A 204 21.86 -27.25 -2.30
N GLY A 205 21.34 -27.00 -1.10
CA GLY A 205 22.04 -26.27 -0.06
C GLY A 205 21.07 -25.48 0.87
N ALA A 206 21.66 -24.73 1.79
CA ALA A 206 20.97 -24.08 2.89
C ALA A 206 19.82 -23.16 2.44
N GLU A 207 19.95 -22.47 1.31
CA GLU A 207 18.89 -21.60 0.78
C GLU A 207 17.68 -22.42 0.33
N LYS A 208 17.89 -23.53 -0.40
CA LYS A 208 16.82 -24.43 -0.85
C LYS A 208 16.08 -25.06 0.33
N ASP A 209 16.81 -25.40 1.39
CA ASP A 209 16.27 -25.97 2.61
C ASP A 209 15.43 -24.92 3.38
N ALA A 210 15.94 -23.70 3.52
CA ALA A 210 15.23 -22.60 4.15
C ALA A 210 13.91 -22.27 3.40
N VAL A 211 13.95 -22.25 2.08
CA VAL A 211 12.73 -22.06 1.26
C VAL A 211 11.78 -23.24 1.45
N GLY A 212 12.30 -24.48 1.56
CA GLY A 212 11.51 -25.67 1.86
C GLY A 212 10.78 -25.57 3.21
N ALA A 213 11.44 -25.09 4.24
CA ALA A 213 10.84 -24.84 5.55
C ALA A 213 9.70 -23.80 5.49
N LEU A 214 9.92 -22.69 4.79
CA LEU A 214 8.86 -21.66 4.59
C LEU A 214 7.65 -22.20 3.83
N ILE A 215 7.86 -23.04 2.82
CA ILE A 215 6.78 -23.71 2.09
C ILE A 215 5.95 -24.58 3.05
N ALA A 216 6.60 -25.41 3.88
CA ALA A 216 5.90 -26.28 4.83
C ALA A 216 5.10 -25.47 5.88
N GLU A 217 5.62 -24.33 6.28
CA GLU A 217 4.95 -23.45 7.24
C GLU A 217 3.73 -22.74 6.63
N LEU A 218 3.84 -22.26 5.40
CA LEU A 218 2.70 -21.69 4.68
C LEU A 218 1.62 -22.76 4.39
N ASP A 219 2.00 -24.00 4.05
CA ASP A 219 1.03 -25.09 3.86
C ASP A 219 0.25 -25.37 5.16
N ARG A 220 0.92 -25.33 6.32
CA ARG A 220 0.26 -25.46 7.64
C ARG A 220 -0.71 -24.32 7.94
N LEU A 221 -0.30 -23.07 7.68
CA LEU A 221 -1.15 -21.89 7.91
C LEU A 221 -2.33 -21.81 6.94
N ALA A 222 -2.21 -22.39 5.75
CA ALA A 222 -3.31 -22.45 4.78
C ALA A 222 -4.32 -23.55 5.08
N ALA A 223 -3.93 -24.58 5.86
CA ALA A 223 -4.78 -25.74 6.20
C ALA A 223 -5.60 -25.56 7.50
N GLY A 224 -5.23 -24.62 8.35
CA GLY A 224 -5.85 -24.37 9.66
C GLY A 224 -6.59 -23.08 9.75
#